data_14cda0b9a661b9d4e65e00d641edd6e2
#
_entry.id   14cda0b9a661b9d4e65e00d641edd6e2
#
_cell.length_a   1.000
_cell.length_b   1.000
_cell.length_c   1.000
_cell.angle_alpha   90.00
_cell.angle_beta   90.00
_cell.angle_gamma   90.00
#
_symmetry.space_group_name_H-M   'P 1'
#
loop_
_entity.id
_entity.type
_entity.pdbx_description
1 polymer ?
#
loop_
_entity_poly.entity_id
_entity_poly.type
_entity_poly.pdbx_seq_one_letter_code
_entity_poly.pdbx_strand_id
1 'polypeptide(L)'
;MNERRILALLKSGQVVFRYPLKVHYAAAEGPGDFGVSVPKRYFKRAVKRNLLKRRVRESFRQNAVRLGGKSYDIFVYYVGKQEEDYERIDKSLAQILDDLAAS
;
A
#
# COMPACT_ATOMS: atom_id res chain seq x y z
N MET A 1 9.98 0.63 -5.77
CA MET A 1 10.65 0.24 -4.51
C MET A 1 11.47 -1.02 -4.77
N ASN A 2 12.72 -1.03 -4.36
CA ASN A 2 13.57 -2.18 -4.61
C ASN A 2 13.43 -3.22 -3.49
N GLU A 3 13.97 -4.41 -3.76
CA GLU A 3 13.85 -5.54 -2.83
C GLU A 3 14.46 -5.25 -1.46
N ARG A 4 15.60 -4.56 -1.43
CA ARG A 4 16.27 -4.22 -0.18
C ARG A 4 15.39 -3.36 0.72
N ARG A 5 14.72 -2.36 0.15
CA ARG A 5 13.81 -1.51 0.91
C ARG A 5 12.59 -2.26 1.41
N ILE A 6 12.06 -3.16 0.58
CA ILE A 6 10.93 -4.00 0.98
C ILE A 6 11.31 -4.86 2.17
N LEU A 7 12.45 -5.52 2.11
CA LEU A 7 12.93 -6.37 3.21
C LEU A 7 13.14 -5.56 4.50
N ALA A 8 13.67 -4.35 4.37
CA ALA A 8 13.86 -3.48 5.53
C ALA A 8 12.53 -3.11 6.17
N LEU A 9 11.51 -2.80 5.35
CA LEU A 9 10.17 -2.48 5.86
C LEU A 9 9.53 -3.69 6.54
N LEU A 10 9.68 -4.87 5.96
CA LEU A 10 9.12 -6.09 6.54
C LEU A 10 9.76 -6.43 7.88
N LYS A 11 11.05 -6.11 8.04
CA LYS A 11 11.81 -6.43 9.23
C LYS A 11 11.58 -5.44 10.37
N SER A 12 11.62 -4.15 10.08
CA SER A 12 11.65 -3.11 11.11
C SER A 12 10.60 -2.03 10.93
N GLY A 13 9.79 -2.07 9.89
CA GLY A 13 8.72 -1.11 9.67
C GLY A 13 7.53 -1.40 10.56
N GLN A 14 6.63 -0.43 10.63
CA GLN A 14 5.36 -0.58 11.30
C GLN A 14 4.33 -1.16 10.36
N VAL A 15 3.24 -1.71 10.90
CA VAL A 15 2.21 -2.38 10.12
C VAL A 15 0.85 -1.83 10.51
N VAL A 16 0.01 -1.60 9.50
CA VAL A 16 -1.40 -1.28 9.71
C VAL A 16 -2.23 -2.13 8.75
N PHE A 17 -3.36 -2.62 9.25
CA PHE A 17 -4.25 -3.49 8.49
C PHE A 17 -5.61 -2.84 8.35
N ARG A 18 -6.09 -2.73 7.11
CA ARG A 18 -7.47 -2.39 6.81
C ARG A 18 -7.86 -3.14 5.54
N TYR A 19 -8.75 -4.11 5.69
CA TYR A 19 -9.17 -4.94 4.57
C TYR A 19 -9.53 -4.11 3.36
N PRO A 20 -9.08 -4.43 2.16
CA PRO A 20 -8.30 -5.62 1.79
C PRO A 20 -6.79 -5.39 1.78
N LEU A 21 -6.27 -4.40 2.50
CA LEU A 21 -4.88 -3.99 2.46
C LEU A 21 -4.16 -4.20 3.78
N LYS A 22 -2.90 -4.60 3.68
CA LYS A 22 -1.97 -4.63 4.81
C LYS A 22 -0.77 -3.79 4.39
N VAL A 23 -0.44 -2.79 5.19
CA VAL A 23 0.59 -1.82 4.81
C VAL A 23 1.73 -1.85 5.80
N HIS A 24 2.95 -2.02 5.26
CA HIS A 24 4.19 -1.84 6.01
C HIS A 24 4.74 -0.46 5.69
N TYR A 25 5.13 0.30 6.72
CA TYR A 25 5.59 1.66 6.51
C TYR A 25 6.64 2.06 7.51
N ALA A 26 7.46 3.04 7.14
CA ALA A 26 8.44 3.67 8.01
C ALA A 26 8.67 5.09 7.52
N ALA A 27 9.06 5.98 8.42
CA ALA A 27 9.39 7.34 8.03
C ALA A 27 10.58 7.32 7.07
N ALA A 28 10.50 8.12 6.02
CA ALA A 28 11.59 8.24 5.04
C ALA A 28 12.43 9.46 5.35
N GLU A 29 13.74 9.35 5.14
CA GLU A 29 14.67 10.46 5.35
C GLU A 29 14.69 11.46 4.20
N GLY A 30 14.18 11.05 3.05
CA GLY A 30 14.05 11.88 1.86
C GLY A 30 12.70 11.66 1.25
N PRO A 31 12.58 11.77 -0.08
CA PRO A 31 11.34 11.43 -0.76
C PRO A 31 10.97 9.99 -0.44
N GLY A 32 9.72 9.79 -0.06
CA GLY A 32 9.22 8.44 0.23
C GLY A 32 9.12 7.60 -1.02
N ASP A 33 8.99 6.29 -0.82
CA ASP A 33 8.85 5.34 -1.91
C ASP A 33 7.60 4.52 -1.70
N PHE A 34 7.04 3.97 -2.79
CA PHE A 34 5.79 3.23 -2.74
C PHE A 34 5.91 1.94 -3.55
N GLY A 35 5.44 0.85 -2.97
CA GLY A 35 5.35 -0.42 -3.68
C GLY A 35 4.07 -1.14 -3.33
N VAL A 36 3.66 -2.06 -4.20
CA VAL A 36 2.46 -2.86 -4.00
C VAL A 36 2.70 -4.28 -4.49
N SER A 37 2.15 -5.25 -3.75
CA SER A 37 2.21 -6.65 -4.12
C SER A 37 0.83 -7.28 -4.02
N VAL A 38 0.50 -8.09 -5.03
CA VAL A 38 -0.72 -8.89 -5.05
C VAL A 38 -0.29 -10.35 -5.20
N PRO A 39 -0.63 -11.23 -4.25
CA PRO A 39 -0.09 -12.58 -4.24
C PRO A 39 -0.68 -13.46 -5.33
N LYS A 40 0.13 -14.36 -5.86
CA LYS A 40 -0.31 -15.35 -6.83
C LYS A 40 -1.28 -16.37 -6.24
N ARG A 41 -1.26 -16.54 -4.94
CA ARG A 41 -2.08 -17.54 -4.24
C ARG A 41 -3.55 -17.43 -4.59
N TYR A 42 -4.09 -16.22 -4.61
CA TYR A 42 -5.51 -15.99 -4.87
C TYR A 42 -5.79 -15.41 -6.25
N PHE A 43 -4.75 -14.91 -6.92
CA PHE A 43 -4.90 -14.26 -8.24
C PHE A 43 -3.83 -14.79 -9.18
N LYS A 44 -4.11 -15.96 -9.74
CA LYS A 44 -3.14 -16.66 -10.58
C LYS A 44 -2.85 -15.96 -11.90
N ARG A 45 -3.84 -15.25 -12.43
CA ARG A 45 -3.66 -14.52 -13.70
C ARG A 45 -2.98 -13.19 -13.47
N ALA A 46 -1.92 -12.94 -14.23
CA ALA A 46 -1.19 -11.69 -14.16
C ALA A 46 -2.08 -10.48 -14.45
N VAL A 47 -3.05 -10.63 -15.33
CA VAL A 47 -4.00 -9.56 -15.67
C VAL A 47 -4.75 -9.08 -14.42
N LYS A 48 -5.22 -10.01 -13.60
CA LYS A 48 -5.91 -9.66 -12.37
C LYS A 48 -4.99 -8.97 -11.37
N ARG A 49 -3.78 -9.51 -11.19
CA ARG A 49 -2.83 -8.90 -10.27
C ARG A 49 -2.47 -7.49 -10.72
N ASN A 50 -2.25 -7.29 -12.01
CA ASN A 50 -1.92 -5.97 -12.55
C ASN A 50 -3.07 -4.98 -12.38
N LEU A 51 -4.30 -5.45 -12.55
CA LEU A 51 -5.48 -4.62 -12.34
C LEU A 51 -5.56 -4.12 -10.88
N LEU A 52 -5.38 -5.04 -9.92
CA LEU A 52 -5.41 -4.68 -8.51
C LEU A 52 -4.27 -3.75 -8.13
N LYS A 53 -3.06 -4.02 -8.64
CA LYS A 53 -1.92 -3.12 -8.41
C LYS A 53 -2.20 -1.72 -8.93
N ARG A 54 -2.81 -1.62 -10.11
CA ARG A 54 -3.14 -0.33 -10.71
C ARG A 54 -4.16 0.42 -9.87
N ARG A 55 -5.18 -0.27 -9.35
CA ARG A 55 -6.18 0.34 -8.47
C ARG A 55 -5.53 0.90 -7.20
N VAL A 56 -4.62 0.13 -6.60
CA VAL A 56 -3.91 0.58 -5.40
C VAL A 56 -3.03 1.79 -5.71
N ARG A 57 -2.26 1.74 -6.80
CA ARG A 57 -1.39 2.86 -7.19
C ARG A 57 -2.18 4.12 -7.49
N GLU A 58 -3.30 3.99 -8.18
CA GLU A 58 -4.15 5.14 -8.49
C GLU A 58 -4.72 5.76 -7.23
N SER A 59 -5.20 4.93 -6.31
CA SER A 59 -5.71 5.39 -5.03
C SER A 59 -4.62 6.11 -4.23
N PHE A 60 -3.40 5.55 -4.19
CA PHE A 60 -2.29 6.20 -3.50
C PHE A 60 -1.97 7.55 -4.11
N ARG A 61 -1.90 7.63 -5.44
CA ARG A 61 -1.60 8.87 -6.14
C ARG A 61 -2.60 9.96 -5.77
N GLN A 62 -3.88 9.61 -5.71
CA GLN A 62 -4.93 10.58 -5.39
C GLN A 62 -4.98 10.96 -3.92
N ASN A 63 -4.57 10.06 -3.03
CA ASN A 63 -4.67 10.27 -1.59
C ASN A 63 -3.37 10.66 -0.92
N ALA A 64 -2.26 10.76 -1.65
CA ALA A 64 -0.96 11.09 -1.08
C ALA A 64 -0.95 12.42 -0.33
N VAL A 65 -1.79 13.35 -0.74
CA VAL A 65 -1.93 14.67 -0.09
C VAL A 65 -2.35 14.52 1.37
N ARG A 66 -3.01 13.42 1.74
CA ARG A 66 -3.44 13.16 3.11
C ARG A 66 -2.27 13.01 4.08
N LEU A 67 -1.08 12.72 3.57
CA LEU A 67 0.12 12.61 4.41
C LEU A 67 0.60 13.96 4.97
N GLY A 68 0.07 15.06 4.45
CA GLY A 68 0.33 16.39 4.99
C GLY A 68 1.79 16.82 4.90
N GLY A 69 2.50 16.41 3.86
CA GLY A 69 3.90 16.74 3.67
C GLY A 69 4.87 15.79 4.37
N LYS A 70 4.38 14.83 5.13
CA LYS A 70 5.23 13.79 5.74
C LYS A 70 5.65 12.79 4.67
N SER A 71 6.88 12.31 4.76
CA SER A 71 7.42 11.33 3.82
C SER A 71 7.52 9.96 4.48
N TYR A 72 7.01 8.95 3.80
CA TYR A 72 7.06 7.56 4.25
C TYR A 72 7.49 6.64 3.14
N ASP A 73 8.21 5.58 3.51
CA ASP A 73 8.33 4.40 2.66
C ASP A 73 7.13 3.51 2.97
N ILE A 74 6.37 3.15 1.95
CA ILE A 74 5.11 2.43 2.10
C ILE A 74 5.09 1.23 1.18
N PHE A 75 4.83 0.05 1.73
CA PHE A 75 4.65 -1.16 0.94
C PHE A 75 3.31 -1.79 1.25
N VAL A 76 2.47 -1.91 0.23
CA VAL A 76 1.10 -2.40 0.36
C VAL A 76 1.01 -3.85 -0.10
N TYR A 77 0.49 -4.71 0.77
CA TYR A 77 0.08 -6.06 0.40
C TYR A 77 -1.42 -6.11 0.23
N TYR A 78 -1.86 -6.65 -0.89
CA TYR A 78 -3.27 -6.95 -1.08
C TYR A 78 -3.55 -8.31 -0.42
N VAL A 79 -4.31 -8.29 0.67
CA VAL A 79 -4.59 -9.51 1.45
C VAL A 79 -5.99 -10.06 1.23
N GLY A 80 -6.81 -9.35 0.43
CA GLY A 80 -8.14 -9.85 0.09
C GLY A 80 -8.03 -11.07 -0.84
N LYS A 81 -8.96 -12.00 -0.68
CA LYS A 81 -9.02 -13.21 -1.50
C LYS A 81 -9.84 -13.02 -2.76
N GLN A 82 -10.52 -11.88 -2.87
CA GLN A 82 -11.39 -11.56 -3.99
C GLN A 82 -10.97 -10.23 -4.59
N GLU A 83 -11.38 -10.01 -5.84
CA GLU A 83 -11.15 -8.74 -6.49
C GLU A 83 -12.11 -7.70 -5.92
N GLU A 84 -11.58 -6.75 -5.17
CA GLU A 84 -12.36 -5.62 -4.66
C GLU A 84 -12.33 -4.49 -5.69
N ASP A 85 -13.40 -3.71 -5.74
CA ASP A 85 -13.46 -2.58 -6.65
C ASP A 85 -12.59 -1.42 -6.16
N TYR A 86 -12.42 -0.43 -7.02
CA TYR A 86 -11.59 0.73 -6.71
C TYR A 86 -12.08 1.46 -5.46
N GLU A 87 -13.39 1.64 -5.31
CA GLU A 87 -13.94 2.38 -4.18
C GLU A 87 -13.61 1.74 -2.85
N ARG A 88 -13.67 0.41 -2.77
CA ARG A 88 -13.34 -0.30 -1.55
C ARG A 88 -11.86 -0.15 -1.21
N ILE A 89 -11.01 -0.30 -2.21
CA ILE A 89 -9.57 -0.14 -2.04
C ILE A 89 -9.25 1.29 -1.63
N ASP A 90 -9.86 2.25 -2.30
CA ASP A 90 -9.63 3.67 -2.06
C ASP A 90 -10.01 4.07 -0.63
N LYS A 91 -11.16 3.62 -0.17
CA LYS A 91 -11.62 3.90 1.18
C LYS A 91 -10.64 3.39 2.24
N SER A 92 -10.16 2.16 2.05
CA SER A 92 -9.21 1.56 2.98
C SER A 92 -7.87 2.28 2.96
N LEU A 93 -7.35 2.58 1.79
CA LEU A 93 -6.05 3.24 1.68
C LEU A 93 -6.11 4.68 2.19
N ALA A 94 -7.18 5.40 1.89
CA ALA A 94 -7.35 6.75 2.40
C ALA A 94 -7.32 6.78 3.93
N GLN A 95 -8.01 5.84 4.57
CA GLN A 95 -8.02 5.73 6.02
C GLN A 95 -6.64 5.39 6.56
N ILE A 96 -5.92 4.50 5.90
CA ILE A 96 -4.55 4.15 6.28
C ILE A 96 -3.65 5.39 6.24
N LEU A 97 -3.72 6.17 5.16
CA LEU A 97 -2.89 7.35 5.02
C LEU A 97 -3.23 8.42 6.07
N ASP A 98 -4.51 8.56 6.41
CA ASP A 98 -4.92 9.45 7.50
C ASP A 98 -4.32 8.98 8.83
N ASP A 99 -4.32 7.68 9.08
CA ASP A 99 -3.73 7.10 10.29
C ASP A 99 -2.22 7.37 10.35
N LEU A 100 -1.51 7.24 9.24
CA LEU A 100 -0.09 7.52 9.16
C LEU A 100 0.18 9.01 9.46
N ALA A 101 -0.61 9.89 8.90
CA ALA A 101 -0.44 11.33 9.08
C ALA A 101 -0.68 11.75 10.53
N ALA A 102 -1.53 11.03 11.25
CA ALA A 102 -1.86 11.33 12.64
C ALA A 102 -0.85 10.82 13.65
N SER A 103 0.06 9.94 13.24
CA SER A 103 1.03 9.32 14.15
C SER A 103 2.31 10.12 14.32
#